data_1a713fc1246d8ec30f6c68e532bb886e
#
_entry.id   1a713fc1246d8ec30f6c68e532bb886e
#
_cell.length_a   1.000
_cell.length_b   1.000
_cell.length_c   1.000
_cell.angle_alpha   90.00
_cell.angle_beta   90.00
_cell.angle_gamma   90.00
#
_symmetry.space_group_name_H-M   'P 1'
#
loop_
_entity.id
_entity.type
_entity.pdbx_description
1 polymer ?
#
loop_
_entity_poly.entity_id
_entity_poly.type
_entity_poly.pdbx_seq_one_letter_code
_entity_poly.pdbx_strand_id
1 'polypeptide(L)'
;MGPSIILQGLALSLNRVSILKPIDGTFEAGKLHAIVGPNGAGKSSLLKSVLGLRAHSGEVFREWPGAPGPVAYVPQQSQFEPSLPITINEFLLATFSRRPLWLPMSSAAKSRIERLLAHVGLNGKGHLRLGQLSGGERQRLLLAQGLDQQSQLWCLDEPMTGLDQEGQEMVNRLLLQLREQGVTMLVVHHDMAWVRRYADRVWLIDGGLVAVGTPDEIFAHSPQEVA
;
A
#
# COMPACT_ATOMS: atom_id res chain seq x y z
N MET A 1 -14.24 9.40 -1.87
CA MET A 1 -13.93 8.44 -2.94
C MET A 1 -12.52 8.72 -3.43
N GLY A 2 -11.71 7.68 -3.61
CA GLY A 2 -10.33 7.82 -4.10
C GLY A 2 -10.25 8.24 -5.57
N PRO A 3 -9.05 8.59 -6.06
CA PRO A 3 -8.83 8.99 -7.45
C PRO A 3 -8.87 7.80 -8.41
N SER A 4 -9.12 8.04 -9.70
CA SER A 4 -8.64 7.17 -10.76
C SER A 4 -7.17 7.47 -11.08
N ILE A 5 -6.46 6.48 -11.62
CA ILE A 5 -5.05 6.64 -12.01
C ILE A 5 -4.91 6.17 -13.45
N ILE A 6 -4.52 7.09 -14.32
CA ILE A 6 -4.37 6.83 -15.76
C ILE A 6 -2.89 6.73 -16.09
N LEU A 7 -2.49 5.64 -16.73
CA LEU A 7 -1.16 5.40 -17.24
C LEU A 7 -1.17 5.63 -18.76
N GLN A 8 -0.21 6.42 -19.25
CA GLN A 8 -0.02 6.67 -20.68
C GLN A 8 1.44 6.38 -21.02
N GLY A 9 1.67 5.23 -21.64
CA GLY A 9 3.00 4.78 -22.07
C GLY A 9 4.00 4.64 -20.92
N LEU A 10 3.55 4.35 -19.67
CA LEU A 10 4.45 4.21 -18.54
C LEU A 10 5.44 3.08 -18.79
N ALA A 11 6.72 3.40 -18.90
CA ALA A 11 7.78 2.42 -19.07
C ALA A 11 8.95 2.71 -18.13
N LEU A 12 9.68 1.66 -17.76
CA LEU A 12 10.78 1.75 -16.81
C LEU A 12 11.98 0.98 -17.32
N SER A 13 13.13 1.65 -17.33
CA SER A 13 14.42 1.02 -17.56
C SER A 13 15.39 1.36 -16.43
N LEU A 14 16.19 0.39 -16.02
CA LEU A 14 17.23 0.56 -15.01
C LEU A 14 18.56 0.08 -15.60
N ASN A 15 19.60 0.92 -15.61
CA ASN A 15 20.92 0.60 -16.16
C ASN A 15 20.84 0.02 -17.60
N ARG A 16 19.98 0.58 -18.45
CA ARG A 16 19.68 0.12 -19.82
C ARG A 16 18.97 -1.23 -19.92
N VAL A 17 18.55 -1.82 -18.81
CA VAL A 17 17.72 -3.02 -18.80
C VAL A 17 16.27 -2.58 -18.70
N SER A 18 15.41 -3.02 -19.63
CA SER A 18 13.96 -2.75 -19.57
C SER A 18 13.37 -3.57 -18.44
N ILE A 19 12.75 -2.88 -17.48
CA ILE A 19 12.02 -3.48 -16.35
C ILE A 19 10.52 -3.56 -16.67
N LEU A 20 9.97 -2.51 -17.30
CA LEU A 20 8.60 -2.45 -17.75
C LEU A 20 8.57 -1.89 -19.17
N LYS A 21 7.94 -2.61 -20.09
CA LYS A 21 7.53 -2.11 -21.41
C LYS A 21 6.43 -1.07 -21.22
N PRO A 22 6.15 -0.20 -22.21
CA PRO A 22 5.09 0.79 -22.12
C PRO A 22 3.77 0.17 -21.71
N ILE A 23 3.13 0.75 -20.69
CA ILE A 23 1.85 0.34 -20.13
C ILE A 23 0.86 1.49 -20.29
N ASP A 24 -0.28 1.18 -20.89
CA ASP A 24 -1.45 2.04 -20.98
C ASP A 24 -2.60 1.41 -20.21
N GLY A 25 -3.36 2.20 -19.46
CA GLY A 25 -4.53 1.70 -18.74
C GLY A 25 -4.96 2.59 -17.60
N THR A 26 -6.06 2.24 -16.96
CA THR A 26 -6.66 3.03 -15.88
C THR A 26 -6.98 2.16 -14.67
N PHE A 27 -6.43 2.52 -13.52
CA PHE A 27 -6.92 2.04 -12.23
C PHE A 27 -8.18 2.84 -11.87
N GLU A 28 -9.31 2.15 -11.83
CA GLU A 28 -10.61 2.75 -11.58
C GLU A 28 -10.73 3.27 -10.14
N ALA A 29 -11.38 4.42 -9.96
CA ALA A 29 -11.59 5.05 -8.67
C ALA A 29 -12.40 4.16 -7.70
N GLY A 30 -12.03 4.13 -6.42
CA GLY A 30 -12.78 3.44 -5.36
C GLY A 30 -12.73 1.91 -5.42
N LYS A 31 -11.83 1.33 -6.22
CA LYS A 31 -11.67 -0.13 -6.36
C LYS A 31 -10.36 -0.63 -5.76
N LEU A 32 -10.35 -1.92 -5.39
CA LEU A 32 -9.16 -2.66 -5.05
C LEU A 32 -8.60 -3.35 -6.30
N HIS A 33 -7.46 -2.84 -6.76
CA HIS A 33 -6.71 -3.39 -7.88
C HIS A 33 -5.58 -4.27 -7.37
N ALA A 34 -5.61 -5.56 -7.66
CA ALA A 34 -4.50 -6.47 -7.40
C ALA A 34 -3.52 -6.45 -8.58
N ILE A 35 -2.24 -6.25 -8.27
CA ILE A 35 -1.13 -6.32 -9.22
C ILE A 35 -0.43 -7.65 -9.00
N VAL A 36 -0.53 -8.55 -9.98
CA VAL A 36 -0.04 -9.92 -9.89
C VAL A 36 0.96 -10.23 -11.01
N GLY A 37 1.70 -11.33 -10.87
CA GLY A 37 2.68 -11.80 -11.85
C GLY A 37 3.91 -12.41 -11.19
N PRO A 38 4.86 -12.98 -11.97
CA PRO A 38 6.03 -13.65 -11.42
C PRO A 38 6.97 -12.71 -10.65
N ASN A 39 7.89 -13.30 -9.88
CA ASN A 39 8.91 -12.52 -9.19
C ASN A 39 9.83 -11.86 -10.22
N GLY A 40 10.17 -10.59 -9.99
CA GLY A 40 10.96 -9.80 -10.94
C GLY A 40 10.18 -9.18 -12.11
N ALA A 41 8.89 -9.46 -12.26
CA ALA A 41 8.03 -8.95 -13.34
C ALA A 41 7.84 -7.42 -13.37
N GLY A 42 8.30 -6.69 -12.34
CA GLY A 42 8.19 -5.24 -12.28
C GLY A 42 7.01 -4.69 -11.45
N LYS A 43 6.27 -5.54 -10.73
CA LYS A 43 5.09 -5.15 -9.92
C LYS A 43 5.35 -4.01 -8.92
N SER A 44 6.32 -4.18 -8.03
CA SER A 44 6.74 -3.14 -7.07
C SER A 44 7.31 -1.90 -7.77
N SER A 45 7.93 -2.09 -8.93
CA SER A 45 8.44 -0.99 -9.74
C SER A 45 7.31 -0.17 -10.34
N LEU A 46 6.27 -0.82 -10.89
CA LEU A 46 5.05 -0.16 -11.35
C LEU A 46 4.41 0.64 -10.21
N LEU A 47 4.21 0.02 -9.05
CA LEU A 47 3.62 0.68 -7.88
C LEU A 47 4.41 1.93 -7.47
N LYS A 48 5.75 1.82 -7.41
CA LYS A 48 6.63 2.96 -7.08
C LYS A 48 6.63 4.05 -8.16
N SER A 49 6.51 3.68 -9.44
CA SER A 49 6.40 4.65 -10.55
C SER A 49 5.08 5.41 -10.46
N VAL A 50 3.96 4.73 -10.20
CA VAL A 50 2.65 5.35 -9.95
C VAL A 50 2.70 6.35 -8.80
N LEU A 51 3.50 6.08 -7.78
CA LEU A 51 3.71 6.97 -6.64
C LEU A 51 4.65 8.14 -6.94
N GLY A 52 5.37 8.13 -8.06
CA GLY A 52 6.44 9.10 -8.37
C GLY A 52 7.72 8.85 -7.55
N LEU A 53 7.85 7.68 -6.91
CA LEU A 53 9.03 7.29 -6.14
C LEU A 53 10.13 6.65 -7.01
N ARG A 54 9.83 6.39 -8.28
CA ARG A 54 10.76 5.85 -9.25
C ARG A 54 10.62 6.58 -10.58
N ALA A 55 11.74 7.04 -11.13
CA ALA A 55 11.76 7.68 -12.45
C ALA A 55 11.28 6.70 -13.54
N HIS A 56 10.42 7.17 -14.42
CA HIS A 56 9.83 6.41 -15.52
C HIS A 56 9.68 7.32 -16.74
N SER A 57 9.49 6.75 -17.93
CA SER A 57 8.97 7.44 -19.11
C SER A 57 7.46 7.28 -19.20
N GLY A 58 6.84 8.07 -20.07
CA GLY A 58 5.37 8.17 -20.13
C GLY A 58 4.80 9.02 -18.98
N GLU A 59 3.49 9.02 -18.84
CA GLU A 59 2.78 9.92 -17.93
C GLU A 59 1.86 9.13 -16.98
N VAL A 60 1.68 9.67 -15.76
CA VAL A 60 0.77 9.16 -14.73
C VAL A 60 -0.11 10.29 -14.27
N PHE A 61 -1.40 10.22 -14.57
CA PHE A 61 -2.40 11.18 -14.12
C PHE A 61 -3.19 10.60 -12.96
N ARG A 62 -3.51 11.45 -11.98
CA ARG A 62 -4.39 11.11 -10.86
C ARG A 62 -5.58 12.05 -10.90
N GLU A 63 -6.73 11.50 -11.26
CA GLU A 63 -7.97 12.25 -11.33
C GLU A 63 -8.74 12.11 -10.02
N TRP A 64 -8.71 13.15 -9.22
CA TRP A 64 -9.40 13.19 -7.94
C TRP A 64 -10.83 13.70 -8.14
N PRO A 65 -11.85 13.08 -7.49
CA PRO A 65 -13.23 13.58 -7.58
C PRO A 65 -13.42 14.91 -6.85
N GLY A 66 -12.40 15.41 -6.19
CA GLY A 66 -12.34 16.68 -5.47
C GLY A 66 -10.91 17.16 -5.30
N ALA A 67 -10.60 17.82 -4.21
CA ALA A 67 -9.22 18.22 -3.91
C ALA A 67 -8.32 17.00 -3.71
N PRO A 68 -7.06 17.03 -4.21
CA PRO A 68 -6.09 15.98 -3.98
C PRO A 68 -5.88 15.72 -2.48
N GLY A 69 -5.95 14.44 -2.09
CA GLY A 69 -5.76 14.01 -0.72
C GLY A 69 -4.42 13.30 -0.49
N PRO A 70 -4.15 12.92 0.76
CA PRO A 70 -2.98 12.13 1.10
C PRO A 70 -2.98 10.76 0.42
N VAL A 71 -1.78 10.24 0.19
CA VAL A 71 -1.54 8.91 -0.37
C VAL A 71 -0.80 8.07 0.67
N ALA A 72 -1.34 6.91 0.99
CA ALA A 72 -0.67 5.94 1.86
C ALA A 72 0.19 4.99 1.02
N TYR A 73 1.43 4.79 1.44
CA TYR A 73 2.32 3.79 0.87
C TYR A 73 2.83 2.85 1.95
N VAL A 74 2.60 1.57 1.74
CA VAL A 74 3.10 0.49 2.61
C VAL A 74 4.04 -0.37 1.79
N PRO A 75 5.37 -0.23 1.96
CA PRO A 75 6.36 -1.02 1.23
C PRO A 75 6.43 -2.46 1.76
N GLN A 76 6.92 -3.38 0.94
CA GLN A 76 7.15 -4.79 1.31
C GLN A 76 8.08 -4.93 2.51
N GLN A 77 9.10 -4.10 2.60
CA GLN A 77 9.99 -4.01 3.75
C GLN A 77 9.98 -2.59 4.30
N SER A 78 9.61 -2.46 5.56
CA SER A 78 9.71 -1.18 6.28
C SER A 78 11.19 -0.86 6.51
N GLN A 79 11.67 0.20 5.85
CA GLN A 79 13.05 0.69 6.00
C GLN A 79 13.17 1.64 7.20
N PHE A 80 12.70 1.20 8.37
CA PHE A 80 13.04 1.95 9.57
C PHE A 80 14.48 1.67 9.96
N GLU A 81 15.27 2.74 10.09
CA GLU A 81 16.62 2.62 10.66
C GLU A 81 16.51 2.15 12.12
N PRO A 82 17.01 0.94 12.47
CA PRO A 82 16.83 0.38 13.81
C PRO A 82 17.47 1.23 14.91
N SER A 83 18.45 2.07 14.56
CA SER A 83 19.16 2.96 15.48
C SER A 83 18.38 4.23 15.82
N LEU A 84 17.28 4.54 15.10
CA LEU A 84 16.47 5.72 15.39
C LEU A 84 15.87 5.64 16.80
N PRO A 85 16.19 6.59 17.69
CA PRO A 85 15.72 6.58 19.07
C PRO A 85 14.28 7.13 19.21
N ILE A 86 13.41 6.82 18.23
CA ILE A 86 12.04 7.33 18.15
C ILE A 86 11.10 6.23 18.61
N THR A 87 10.14 6.56 19.46
CA THR A 87 9.06 5.68 19.89
C THR A 87 7.92 5.66 18.86
N ILE A 88 7.05 4.64 18.93
CA ILE A 88 5.82 4.56 18.13
C ILE A 88 4.93 5.80 18.32
N ASN A 89 4.79 6.26 19.58
CA ASN A 89 4.00 7.45 19.88
C ASN A 89 4.57 8.69 19.18
N GLU A 90 5.89 8.90 19.23
CA GLU A 90 6.56 10.02 18.57
C GLU A 90 6.45 9.93 17.05
N PHE A 91 6.60 8.73 16.49
CA PHE A 91 6.43 8.49 15.06
C PHE A 91 5.01 8.87 14.59
N LEU A 92 3.97 8.36 15.25
CA LEU A 92 2.59 8.70 14.89
C LEU A 92 2.28 10.17 15.18
N LEU A 93 2.79 10.74 16.29
CA LEU A 93 2.61 12.16 16.59
C LEU A 93 3.16 13.04 15.46
N ALA A 94 4.31 12.69 14.89
CA ALA A 94 4.93 13.43 13.79
C ALA A 94 4.09 13.44 12.50
N THR A 95 3.16 12.50 12.32
CA THR A 95 2.30 12.44 11.10
C THR A 95 1.25 13.54 11.07
N PHE A 96 0.77 14.02 12.22
CA PHE A 96 -0.31 15.00 12.31
C PHE A 96 0.01 16.23 13.14
N SER A 97 1.12 16.24 13.88
CA SER A 97 1.51 17.35 14.75
C SER A 97 2.70 18.11 14.15
N ARG A 98 2.58 19.44 14.10
CA ARG A 98 3.72 20.35 13.80
C ARG A 98 4.46 20.84 15.06
N ARG A 99 4.01 20.37 16.24
CA ARG A 99 4.66 20.73 17.51
C ARG A 99 5.95 19.94 17.68
N PRO A 100 6.98 20.53 18.25
CA PRO A 100 8.22 19.82 18.57
C PRO A 100 7.95 18.61 19.47
N LEU A 101 8.62 17.47 19.16
CA LEU A 101 8.41 16.19 19.86
C LEU A 101 8.85 16.19 21.34
N TRP A 102 9.70 17.15 21.74
CA TRP A 102 10.11 17.29 23.15
C TRP A 102 9.06 17.97 24.04
N LEU A 103 8.01 18.52 23.46
CA LEU A 103 6.88 19.04 24.25
C LEU A 103 5.96 17.92 24.70
N PRO A 104 5.37 18.01 25.89
CA PRO A 104 4.41 17.02 26.36
C PRO A 104 3.27 16.82 25.37
N MET A 105 2.94 15.57 25.10
CA MET A 105 1.82 15.19 24.24
C MET A 105 0.50 15.57 24.91
N SER A 106 -0.41 16.19 24.15
CA SER A 106 -1.76 16.50 24.66
C SER A 106 -2.58 15.22 24.87
N SER A 107 -3.54 15.27 25.79
CA SER A 107 -4.46 14.16 26.03
C SER A 107 -5.21 13.73 24.75
N ALA A 108 -5.62 14.69 23.92
CA ALA A 108 -6.29 14.43 22.64
C ALA A 108 -5.36 13.69 21.66
N ALA A 109 -4.10 14.08 21.55
CA ALA A 109 -3.13 13.38 20.71
C ALA A 109 -2.87 11.96 21.22
N LYS A 110 -2.72 11.78 22.53
CA LYS A 110 -2.55 10.46 23.15
C LYS A 110 -3.74 9.55 22.84
N SER A 111 -4.97 10.00 23.05
CA SER A 111 -6.16 9.22 22.74
C SER A 111 -6.31 8.91 21.24
N ARG A 112 -5.88 9.82 20.34
CA ARG A 112 -5.84 9.57 18.90
C ARG A 112 -4.88 8.43 18.56
N ILE A 113 -3.67 8.47 19.08
CA ILE A 113 -2.65 7.44 18.85
C ILE A 113 -3.10 6.09 19.44
N GLU A 114 -3.65 6.07 20.65
CA GLU A 114 -4.16 4.84 21.26
C GLU A 114 -5.24 4.18 20.40
N ARG A 115 -6.16 4.96 19.82
CA ARG A 115 -7.16 4.42 18.88
C ARG A 115 -6.52 3.86 17.62
N LEU A 116 -5.55 4.57 17.01
CA LEU A 116 -4.84 4.09 15.82
C LEU A 116 -4.12 2.77 16.10
N LEU A 117 -3.41 2.69 17.22
CA LEU A 117 -2.72 1.46 17.63
C LEU A 117 -3.69 0.30 17.90
N ALA A 118 -4.87 0.61 18.46
CA ALA A 118 -5.91 -0.39 18.64
C ALA A 118 -6.42 -0.97 17.31
N HIS A 119 -6.61 -0.13 16.28
CA HIS A 119 -7.06 -0.59 14.97
C HIS A 119 -6.08 -1.55 14.27
N VAL A 120 -4.79 -1.43 14.58
CA VAL A 120 -3.74 -2.26 13.95
C VAL A 120 -3.14 -3.30 14.90
N GLY A 121 -3.78 -3.57 16.05
CA GLY A 121 -3.34 -4.59 17.00
C GLY A 121 -1.97 -4.29 17.65
N LEU A 122 -1.67 -3.01 17.87
CA LEU A 122 -0.45 -2.55 18.56
C LEU A 122 -0.76 -1.91 19.92
N ASN A 123 -1.85 -2.35 20.58
CA ASN A 123 -2.28 -1.83 21.90
C ASN A 123 -1.14 -1.88 22.92
N GLY A 124 -0.97 -0.80 23.67
CA GLY A 124 0.02 -0.72 24.75
C GLY A 124 1.48 -0.59 24.28
N LYS A 125 1.77 -0.67 22.98
CA LYS A 125 3.15 -0.64 22.42
C LYS A 125 3.66 0.75 22.08
N GLY A 126 2.88 1.79 22.27
CA GLY A 126 3.23 3.16 21.89
C GLY A 126 4.55 3.67 22.46
N HIS A 127 5.00 3.16 23.61
CA HIS A 127 6.25 3.53 24.26
C HIS A 127 7.48 2.80 23.70
N LEU A 128 7.31 1.73 22.90
CA LEU A 128 8.41 0.98 22.31
C LEU A 128 9.10 1.81 21.21
N ARG A 129 10.41 1.62 21.06
CA ARG A 129 11.19 2.20 19.96
C ARG A 129 10.91 1.46 18.65
N LEU A 130 10.99 2.16 17.52
CA LEU A 130 10.76 1.56 16.19
C LEU A 130 11.68 0.36 15.92
N GLY A 131 12.93 0.41 16.39
CA GLY A 131 13.90 -0.68 16.26
C GLY A 131 13.53 -1.97 17.01
N GLN A 132 12.65 -1.88 18.02
CA GLN A 132 12.21 -3.03 18.82
C GLN A 132 11.05 -3.79 18.20
N LEU A 133 10.43 -3.23 17.15
CA LEU A 133 9.30 -3.85 16.48
C LEU A 133 9.75 -5.01 15.57
N SER A 134 8.98 -6.09 15.57
CA SER A 134 9.06 -7.13 14.55
C SER A 134 8.69 -6.57 13.16
N GLY A 135 9.02 -7.30 12.09
CA GLY A 135 8.65 -6.91 10.73
C GLY A 135 7.15 -6.69 10.57
N GLY A 136 6.32 -7.61 11.08
CA GLY A 136 4.87 -7.49 11.04
C GLY A 136 4.33 -6.32 11.86
N GLU A 137 4.92 -6.00 13.01
CA GLU A 137 4.51 -4.82 13.79
C GLU A 137 4.86 -3.52 13.08
N ARG A 138 5.99 -3.46 12.39
CA ARG A 138 6.35 -2.30 11.55
C ARG A 138 5.37 -2.11 10.40
N GLN A 139 4.97 -3.21 9.74
CA GLN A 139 3.96 -3.20 8.68
C GLN A 139 2.64 -2.63 9.20
N ARG A 140 2.16 -3.10 10.35
CA ARG A 140 0.95 -2.62 11.00
C ARG A 140 1.05 -1.15 11.43
N LEU A 141 2.22 -0.69 11.84
CA LEU A 141 2.44 0.72 12.18
C LEU A 141 2.32 1.64 10.94
N LEU A 142 2.81 1.20 9.77
CA LEU A 142 2.63 1.95 8.52
C LEU A 142 1.16 2.00 8.08
N LEU A 143 0.38 0.94 8.31
CA LEU A 143 -1.05 0.98 8.10
C LEU A 143 -1.74 2.00 9.02
N ALA A 144 -1.34 2.07 10.30
CA ALA A 144 -1.85 3.07 11.23
C ALA A 144 -1.58 4.50 10.76
N GLN A 145 -0.41 4.77 10.20
CA GLN A 145 -0.06 6.07 9.61
C GLN A 145 -1.00 6.43 8.45
N GLY A 146 -1.25 5.50 7.53
CA GLY A 146 -2.16 5.73 6.40
C GLY A 146 -3.61 6.01 6.85
N LEU A 147 -4.08 5.32 7.88
CA LEU A 147 -5.38 5.55 8.51
C LEU A 147 -5.48 6.95 9.12
N ASP A 148 -4.44 7.36 9.84
CA ASP A 148 -4.41 8.66 10.49
C ASP A 148 -4.53 9.82 9.51
N GLN A 149 -3.92 9.69 8.34
CA GLN A 149 -3.96 10.68 7.27
C GLN A 149 -5.27 10.68 6.50
N GLN A 150 -6.18 9.75 6.74
CA GLN A 150 -7.43 9.54 5.99
C GLN A 150 -7.17 9.42 4.48
N SER A 151 -6.13 8.68 4.12
CA SER A 151 -5.67 8.55 2.74
C SER A 151 -6.75 7.94 1.84
N GLN A 152 -6.99 8.57 0.69
CA GLN A 152 -7.99 8.15 -0.29
C GLN A 152 -7.37 7.28 -1.41
N LEU A 153 -6.06 7.20 -1.47
CA LEU A 153 -5.29 6.33 -2.33
C LEU A 153 -4.30 5.53 -1.47
N TRP A 154 -4.36 4.21 -1.58
CA TRP A 154 -3.45 3.30 -0.88
C TRP A 154 -2.69 2.46 -1.87
N CYS A 155 -1.38 2.45 -1.73
CA CYS A 155 -0.46 1.62 -2.48
C CYS A 155 0.25 0.67 -1.51
N LEU A 156 -0.02 -0.64 -1.64
CA LEU A 156 0.49 -1.65 -0.73
C LEU A 156 1.32 -2.68 -1.50
N ASP A 157 2.55 -2.85 -1.10
CA ASP A 157 3.49 -3.79 -1.72
C ASP A 157 3.63 -5.01 -0.80
N GLU A 158 2.92 -6.10 -1.11
CA GLU A 158 2.85 -7.34 -0.33
C GLU A 158 2.51 -7.11 1.16
N PRO A 159 1.38 -6.50 1.49
CA PRO A 159 1.08 -6.04 2.86
C PRO A 159 0.89 -7.17 3.88
N MET A 160 0.78 -8.43 3.44
CA MET A 160 0.59 -9.61 4.30
C MET A 160 1.90 -10.33 4.64
N THR A 161 3.00 -10.00 3.95
CA THR A 161 4.28 -10.71 4.11
C THR A 161 4.83 -10.53 5.52
N GLY A 162 5.16 -11.64 6.17
CA GLY A 162 5.70 -11.66 7.53
C GLY A 162 4.67 -11.42 8.65
N LEU A 163 3.38 -11.39 8.33
CA LEU A 163 2.31 -11.37 9.32
C LEU A 163 1.89 -12.80 9.70
N ASP A 164 1.56 -12.98 10.97
CA ASP A 164 0.83 -14.14 11.46
C ASP A 164 -0.62 -14.11 10.98
N GLN A 165 -1.36 -15.20 11.19
CA GLN A 165 -2.75 -15.32 10.73
C GLN A 165 -3.63 -14.19 11.28
N GLU A 166 -3.51 -13.84 12.56
CA GLU A 166 -4.28 -12.76 13.18
C GLU A 166 -3.98 -11.40 12.52
N GLY A 167 -2.69 -11.13 12.24
CA GLY A 167 -2.25 -9.93 11.53
C GLY A 167 -2.81 -9.86 10.11
N GLN A 168 -2.81 -10.98 9.37
CA GLN A 168 -3.39 -11.04 8.02
C GLN A 168 -4.90 -10.79 8.04
N GLU A 169 -5.62 -11.39 8.98
CA GLU A 169 -7.06 -11.16 9.15
C GLU A 169 -7.38 -9.70 9.50
N MET A 170 -6.55 -9.08 10.34
CA MET A 170 -6.70 -7.67 10.68
C MET A 170 -6.51 -6.79 9.43
N VAL A 171 -5.46 -7.03 8.63
CA VAL A 171 -5.23 -6.27 7.39
C VAL A 171 -6.38 -6.48 6.41
N ASN A 172 -6.88 -7.71 6.25
CA ASN A 172 -8.03 -8.00 5.39
C ASN A 172 -9.27 -7.20 5.79
N ARG A 173 -9.60 -7.18 7.09
CA ARG A 173 -10.72 -6.37 7.60
C ARG A 173 -10.53 -4.89 7.30
N LEU A 174 -9.32 -4.38 7.49
CA LEU A 174 -9.00 -3.00 7.18
C LEU A 174 -9.19 -2.67 5.69
N LEU A 175 -8.68 -3.51 4.78
CA LEU A 175 -8.82 -3.29 3.35
C LEU A 175 -10.28 -3.33 2.89
N LEU A 176 -11.09 -4.22 3.46
CA LEU A 176 -12.53 -4.26 3.20
C LEU A 176 -13.23 -2.98 3.67
N GLN A 177 -12.92 -2.48 4.86
CA GLN A 177 -13.47 -1.21 5.37
C GLN A 177 -13.09 -0.02 4.47
N LEU A 178 -11.82 0.05 4.03
CA LEU A 178 -11.36 1.10 3.12
C LEU A 178 -12.08 1.02 1.75
N ARG A 179 -12.30 -0.20 1.24
CA ARG A 179 -13.05 -0.44 0.01
C ARG A 179 -14.50 0.07 0.13
N GLU A 180 -15.19 -0.24 1.22
CA GLU A 180 -16.55 0.23 1.50
C GLU A 180 -16.63 1.77 1.59
N GLN A 181 -15.55 2.42 2.02
CA GLN A 181 -15.42 3.88 2.02
C GLN A 181 -15.10 4.48 0.65
N GLY A 182 -14.93 3.65 -0.39
CA GLY A 182 -14.60 4.07 -1.73
C GLY A 182 -13.15 4.54 -1.90
N VAL A 183 -12.23 4.04 -1.10
CA VAL A 183 -10.80 4.29 -1.22
C VAL A 183 -10.24 3.50 -2.42
N THR A 184 -9.42 4.14 -3.25
CA THR A 184 -8.71 3.45 -4.32
C THR A 184 -7.48 2.74 -3.76
N MET A 185 -7.34 1.45 -4.05
CA MET A 185 -6.24 0.64 -3.54
C MET A 185 -5.52 -0.10 -4.66
N LEU A 186 -4.19 0.01 -4.69
CA LEU A 186 -3.28 -0.77 -5.54
C LEU A 186 -2.49 -1.71 -4.64
N VAL A 187 -2.70 -3.02 -4.79
CA VAL A 187 -2.12 -4.03 -3.91
C VAL A 187 -1.31 -5.01 -4.73
N VAL A 188 0.01 -5.04 -4.54
CA VAL A 188 0.84 -6.13 -5.04
C VAL A 188 0.62 -7.34 -4.15
N HIS A 189 0.22 -8.47 -4.74
CA HIS A 189 -0.04 -9.71 -4.00
C HIS A 189 0.35 -10.93 -4.83
N HIS A 190 0.81 -12.00 -4.14
CA HIS A 190 1.21 -13.25 -4.80
C HIS A 190 0.25 -14.42 -4.53
N ASP A 191 -0.66 -14.29 -3.55
CA ASP A 191 -1.66 -15.33 -3.27
C ASP A 191 -2.91 -15.11 -4.15
N MET A 192 -3.11 -16.01 -5.11
CA MET A 192 -4.23 -15.94 -6.06
C MET A 192 -5.58 -16.23 -5.41
N ALA A 193 -5.63 -16.99 -4.32
CA ALA A 193 -6.86 -17.22 -3.56
C ALA A 193 -7.32 -15.93 -2.88
N TRP A 194 -6.38 -15.19 -2.31
CA TRP A 194 -6.63 -13.87 -1.76
C TRP A 194 -7.13 -12.90 -2.84
N VAL A 195 -6.45 -12.86 -4.00
CA VAL A 195 -6.81 -11.98 -5.12
C VAL A 195 -8.22 -12.27 -5.61
N ARG A 196 -8.58 -13.54 -5.81
CA ARG A 196 -9.94 -13.93 -6.21
C ARG A 196 -11.02 -13.49 -5.23
N ARG A 197 -10.69 -13.49 -3.94
CA ARG A 197 -11.65 -13.18 -2.88
C ARG A 197 -11.85 -11.69 -2.66
N TYR A 198 -10.81 -10.88 -2.83
CA TYR A 198 -10.81 -9.49 -2.37
C TYR A 198 -10.68 -8.44 -3.46
N ALA A 199 -10.07 -8.77 -4.60
CA ALA A 199 -9.82 -7.79 -5.65
C ALA A 199 -11.06 -7.53 -6.51
N ASP A 200 -11.25 -6.26 -6.92
CA ASP A 200 -12.25 -5.88 -7.92
C ASP A 200 -11.70 -6.00 -9.34
N ARG A 201 -10.39 -5.74 -9.49
CA ARG A 201 -9.65 -5.82 -10.75
C ARG A 201 -8.29 -6.45 -10.53
N VAL A 202 -7.81 -7.16 -11.52
CA VAL A 202 -6.49 -7.79 -11.54
C VAL A 202 -5.69 -7.20 -12.69
N TRP A 203 -4.45 -6.83 -12.42
CA TRP A 203 -3.44 -6.38 -13.37
C TRP A 203 -2.34 -7.44 -13.42
N LEU A 204 -2.30 -8.23 -14.50
CA LEU A 204 -1.26 -9.23 -14.71
C LEU A 204 -0.05 -8.57 -15.37
N ILE A 205 1.07 -8.56 -14.65
CA ILE A 205 2.32 -7.91 -15.08
C ILE A 205 3.40 -8.97 -15.28
N ASP A 206 4.03 -8.94 -16.46
CA ASP A 206 5.25 -9.70 -16.78
C ASP A 206 6.15 -8.89 -17.74
N GLY A 207 7.03 -8.07 -17.14
CA GLY A 207 7.85 -7.11 -17.90
C GLY A 207 7.05 -6.07 -18.68
N GLY A 208 5.75 -5.97 -18.43
CA GLY A 208 4.75 -5.09 -19.03
C GLY A 208 3.36 -5.53 -18.64
N LEU A 209 2.32 -4.88 -19.17
CA LEU A 209 0.93 -5.28 -18.95
C LEU A 209 0.58 -6.44 -19.87
N VAL A 210 0.23 -7.59 -19.28
CA VAL A 210 -0.22 -8.78 -20.01
C VAL A 210 -1.74 -8.78 -20.16
N ALA A 211 -2.46 -8.52 -19.07
CA ALA A 211 -3.92 -8.49 -19.07
C ALA A 211 -4.46 -7.64 -17.91
N VAL A 212 -5.67 -7.09 -18.09
CA VAL A 212 -6.48 -6.44 -17.04
C VAL A 212 -7.89 -6.97 -17.13
N GLY A 213 -8.48 -7.33 -15.98
CA GLY A 213 -9.86 -7.82 -15.94
C GLY A 213 -10.34 -8.05 -14.51
N THR A 214 -11.50 -8.64 -14.36
CA THR A 214 -11.96 -9.18 -13.08
C THR A 214 -11.13 -10.42 -12.71
N PRO A 215 -11.10 -10.82 -11.44
CA PRO A 215 -10.43 -12.07 -11.06
C PRO A 215 -10.88 -13.28 -11.88
N ASP A 216 -12.18 -13.40 -12.14
CA ASP A 216 -12.74 -14.52 -12.91
C ASP A 216 -12.26 -14.51 -14.37
N GLU A 217 -12.20 -13.34 -15.02
CA GLU A 217 -11.71 -13.20 -16.40
C GLU A 217 -10.23 -13.60 -16.52
N ILE A 218 -9.40 -13.12 -15.57
CA ILE A 218 -7.95 -13.38 -15.62
C ILE A 218 -7.63 -14.85 -15.32
N PHE A 219 -8.29 -15.45 -14.33
CA PHE A 219 -7.98 -16.81 -13.91
C PHE A 219 -8.77 -17.91 -14.62
N ALA A 220 -9.81 -17.57 -15.41
CA ALA A 220 -10.49 -18.53 -16.28
C ALA A 220 -9.59 -19.02 -17.41
N HIS A 221 -8.63 -18.19 -17.86
CA HIS A 221 -7.76 -18.48 -19.02
C HIS A 221 -6.36 -18.99 -18.63
N SER A 222 -6.02 -19.07 -17.33
CA SER A 222 -4.67 -19.49 -16.88
C SER A 222 -4.74 -20.48 -15.71
N PRO A 223 -5.07 -21.75 -15.93
CA PRO A 223 -4.97 -22.75 -14.85
C PRO A 223 -3.55 -23.13 -14.45
N GLN A 224 -2.49 -22.76 -15.22
CA GLN A 224 -1.15 -23.34 -15.06
C GLN A 224 0.06 -22.36 -15.09
N GLU A 225 -0.10 -21.05 -15.34
CA GLU A 225 1.06 -20.16 -15.53
C GLU A 225 1.34 -19.16 -14.39
N VAL A 226 0.61 -19.20 -13.28
CA VAL A 226 0.72 -18.21 -12.19
C VAL A 226 1.10 -18.87 -10.85
N ALA A 227 1.86 -19.97 -10.90
CA ALA A 227 2.39 -20.63 -9.70
C ALA A 227 3.88 -20.32 -9.50
#